data_bd91924f4fd9222a480508d78aa3611b
#
_entry.id   bd91924f4fd9222a480508d78aa3611b
#
_cell.length_a   1.000
_cell.length_b   1.000
_cell.length_c   1.000
_cell.angle_alpha   90.00
_cell.angle_beta   90.00
_cell.angle_gamma   90.00
#
_symmetry.space_group_name_H-M   'P 1'
#
loop_
_entity.id
_entity.type
_entity.pdbx_description
1 polymer ?
#
loop_
_entity_poly.entity_id
_entity_poly.type
_entity_poly.pdbx_seq_one_letter_code
_entity_poly.pdbx_strand_id
1 'polypeptide(L)'
;MEYHLEYMPPEDLEQVYPLLSQDFPADERKKQPHLRALMESGMEVGWYLVADGHRAGYAFVLRHPAVPFVLLDSLAMERKGNGAGTACLALLKNEYPQGILAEVESQDPEQPQAVNDLRRRRIDFYQRAGFVPCPFENTIFRVNYLVHLWCLAPLEHRERQAAQALDTLYALQLPEDIYRKNVFIQPPED
;
A
#
# COMPACT_ATOMS: atom_id res chain seq x y z
N MET A 1 -10.61 21.99 -8.15
CA MET A 1 -10.81 20.55 -8.35
C MET A 1 -10.99 19.94 -6.97
N GLU A 2 -12.18 19.47 -6.68
CA GLU A 2 -12.54 18.87 -5.40
C GLU A 2 -12.40 17.35 -5.54
N TYR A 3 -11.62 16.73 -4.65
CA TYR A 3 -11.39 15.29 -4.65
C TYR A 3 -12.20 14.64 -3.51
N HIS A 4 -12.74 13.46 -3.75
CA HIS A 4 -13.33 12.59 -2.73
C HIS A 4 -13.06 11.12 -3.02
N LEU A 5 -13.22 10.28 -2.00
CA LEU A 5 -13.15 8.82 -2.16
C LEU A 5 -14.55 8.26 -2.38
N GLU A 6 -14.67 7.33 -3.31
CA GLU A 6 -15.86 6.49 -3.50
C GLU A 6 -15.47 5.03 -3.28
N TYR A 7 -16.32 4.30 -2.56
CA TYR A 7 -16.11 2.88 -2.35
C TYR A 7 -16.16 2.11 -3.67
N MET A 8 -15.19 1.22 -3.87
CA MET A 8 -15.12 0.32 -5.01
C MET A 8 -15.69 -1.04 -4.60
N PRO A 9 -16.87 -1.44 -5.07
CA PRO A 9 -17.43 -2.75 -4.74
C PRO A 9 -16.65 -3.87 -5.45
N PRO A 10 -16.65 -5.10 -4.91
CA PRO A 10 -15.92 -6.24 -5.49
C PRO A 10 -16.25 -6.53 -6.96
N GLU A 11 -17.48 -6.21 -7.40
CA GLU A 11 -17.94 -6.39 -8.77
C GLU A 11 -17.16 -5.51 -9.77
N ASP A 12 -16.73 -4.33 -9.33
CA ASP A 12 -15.96 -3.40 -10.17
C ASP A 12 -14.53 -3.90 -10.47
N LEU A 13 -14.07 -4.94 -9.75
CA LEU A 13 -12.74 -5.50 -9.96
C LEU A 13 -12.52 -5.99 -11.39
N GLU A 14 -13.55 -6.46 -12.09
CA GLU A 14 -13.46 -6.85 -13.51
C GLU A 14 -12.99 -5.69 -14.40
N GLN A 15 -13.39 -4.47 -14.06
CA GLN A 15 -13.03 -3.27 -14.82
C GLN A 15 -11.69 -2.69 -14.38
N VAL A 16 -11.36 -2.80 -13.09
CA VAL A 16 -10.16 -2.18 -12.49
C VAL A 16 -8.93 -3.08 -12.61
N TYR A 17 -9.09 -4.41 -12.57
CA TYR A 17 -7.95 -5.31 -12.61
C TYR A 17 -7.09 -5.22 -13.89
N PRO A 18 -7.63 -4.96 -15.08
CA PRO A 18 -6.81 -4.63 -16.25
C PRO A 18 -5.93 -3.40 -16.07
N LEU A 19 -6.45 -2.33 -15.41
CA LEU A 19 -5.69 -1.12 -15.09
C LEU A 19 -4.59 -1.43 -14.07
N LEU A 20 -4.93 -2.16 -13.00
CA LEU A 20 -3.96 -2.63 -12.01
C LEU A 20 -2.84 -3.44 -12.66
N SER A 21 -3.15 -4.22 -13.70
CA SER A 21 -2.18 -5.02 -14.44
C SER A 21 -1.26 -4.19 -15.35
N GLN A 22 -1.68 -2.99 -15.73
CA GLN A 22 -0.85 -2.03 -16.47
C GLN A 22 0.04 -1.20 -15.54
N ASP A 23 -0.48 -0.87 -14.34
CA ASP A 23 0.22 0.00 -13.39
C ASP A 23 1.24 -0.75 -12.54
N PHE A 24 1.05 -2.07 -12.31
CA PHE A 24 1.90 -2.88 -11.44
C PHE A 24 2.34 -4.18 -12.11
N PRO A 25 3.62 -4.58 -11.97
CA PRO A 25 4.14 -5.86 -12.42
C PRO A 25 3.39 -7.05 -11.78
N ALA A 26 3.50 -8.22 -12.40
CA ALA A 26 2.77 -9.42 -11.95
C ALA A 26 3.23 -9.96 -10.58
N ASP A 27 4.46 -9.71 -10.21
CA ASP A 27 5.09 -10.08 -8.93
C ASP A 27 4.81 -9.09 -7.80
N GLU A 28 4.35 -7.88 -8.14
CA GLU A 28 3.97 -6.84 -7.18
C GLU A 28 2.46 -6.78 -6.91
N ARG A 29 1.64 -7.56 -7.58
CA ARG A 29 0.18 -7.51 -7.44
C ARG A 29 -0.46 -8.85 -7.10
N LYS A 30 -1.52 -8.81 -6.32
CA LYS A 30 -2.35 -9.99 -6.04
C LYS A 30 -3.00 -10.51 -7.33
N LYS A 31 -3.14 -11.83 -7.44
CA LYS A 31 -3.94 -12.42 -8.53
C LYS A 31 -5.41 -12.04 -8.36
N GLN A 32 -6.12 -11.81 -9.47
CA GLN A 32 -7.51 -11.33 -9.44
C GLN A 32 -8.46 -12.18 -8.56
N PRO A 33 -8.44 -13.53 -8.60
CA PRO A 33 -9.33 -14.33 -7.71
C PRO A 33 -9.01 -14.14 -6.24
N HIS A 34 -7.72 -13.97 -5.87
CA HIS A 34 -7.31 -13.73 -4.49
C HIS A 34 -7.73 -12.33 -4.03
N LEU A 35 -7.46 -11.30 -4.85
CA LEU A 35 -7.89 -9.93 -4.55
C LEU A 35 -9.40 -9.84 -4.38
N ARG A 36 -10.18 -10.51 -5.25
CA ARG A 36 -11.64 -10.59 -5.14
C ARG A 36 -12.08 -11.21 -3.81
N ALA A 37 -11.51 -12.34 -3.42
CA ALA A 37 -11.85 -13.00 -2.17
C ALA A 37 -11.55 -12.11 -0.95
N LEU A 38 -10.43 -11.36 -0.97
CA LEU A 38 -10.10 -10.39 0.08
C LEU A 38 -11.08 -9.21 0.11
N MET A 39 -11.53 -8.71 -1.05
CA MET A 39 -12.54 -7.65 -1.11
C MET A 39 -13.90 -8.15 -0.58
N GLU A 40 -14.33 -9.33 -0.97
CA GLU A 40 -15.59 -9.95 -0.51
C GLU A 40 -15.57 -10.23 1.00
N SER A 41 -14.42 -10.57 1.56
CA SER A 41 -14.25 -10.75 3.02
C SER A 41 -14.13 -9.43 3.81
N GLY A 42 -13.95 -8.30 3.11
CA GLY A 42 -13.71 -6.99 3.69
C GLY A 42 -12.29 -6.77 4.23
N MET A 43 -11.37 -7.72 3.99
CA MET A 43 -9.95 -7.54 4.29
C MET A 43 -9.27 -6.59 3.32
N GLU A 44 -9.67 -6.57 2.07
CA GLU A 44 -9.20 -5.58 1.08
C GLU A 44 -10.33 -4.60 0.76
N VAL A 45 -10.03 -3.32 0.79
CA VAL A 45 -10.97 -2.25 0.45
C VAL A 45 -10.45 -1.50 -0.76
N GLY A 46 -11.24 -1.49 -1.83
CA GLY A 46 -10.99 -0.67 -3.00
C GLY A 46 -11.61 0.72 -2.84
N TRP A 47 -10.87 1.73 -3.27
CA TRP A 47 -11.31 3.11 -3.33
C TRP A 47 -11.07 3.70 -4.72
N TYR A 48 -12.05 4.41 -5.26
CA TYR A 48 -11.84 5.33 -6.36
C TYR A 48 -11.51 6.72 -5.80
N LEU A 49 -10.54 7.38 -6.38
CA LEU A 49 -10.39 8.82 -6.26
C LEU A 49 -11.23 9.48 -7.35
N VAL A 50 -12.19 10.30 -6.98
CA VAL A 50 -13.07 11.01 -7.92
C VAL A 50 -12.77 12.50 -7.85
N ALA A 51 -12.71 13.14 -9.00
CA ALA A 51 -12.54 14.59 -9.17
C ALA A 51 -13.54 15.12 -10.21
N ASP A 52 -14.35 16.11 -9.82
CA ASP A 52 -15.33 16.73 -10.71
C ASP A 52 -16.24 15.70 -11.45
N GLY A 53 -16.62 14.62 -10.72
CA GLY A 53 -17.48 13.55 -11.23
C GLY A 53 -16.76 12.51 -12.12
N HIS A 54 -15.44 12.54 -12.22
CA HIS A 54 -14.66 11.60 -13.01
C HIS A 54 -13.66 10.84 -12.14
N ARG A 55 -13.44 9.56 -12.43
CA ARG A 55 -12.39 8.77 -11.79
C ARG A 55 -11.02 9.36 -12.13
N ALA A 56 -10.22 9.68 -11.13
CA ALA A 56 -8.88 10.25 -11.27
C ALA A 56 -7.78 9.27 -10.85
N GLY A 57 -8.18 8.15 -10.22
CA GLY A 57 -7.28 7.10 -9.75
C GLY A 57 -7.99 6.09 -8.88
N TYR A 58 -7.21 5.18 -8.31
CA TYR A 58 -7.71 4.18 -7.37
C TYR A 58 -6.67 3.82 -6.31
N ALA A 59 -7.15 3.27 -5.20
CA ALA A 59 -6.30 2.69 -4.14
C ALA A 59 -6.91 1.37 -3.65
N PHE A 60 -6.04 0.44 -3.27
CA PHE A 60 -6.41 -0.75 -2.50
C PHE A 60 -5.75 -0.69 -1.14
N VAL A 61 -6.53 -1.02 -0.10
CA VAL A 61 -6.11 -0.95 1.29
C VAL A 61 -6.42 -2.26 1.98
N LEU A 62 -5.37 -2.96 2.42
CA LEU A 62 -5.49 -4.17 3.21
C LEU A 62 -5.67 -3.80 4.69
N ARG A 63 -6.67 -4.37 5.35
CA ARG A 63 -7.02 -4.12 6.74
C ARG A 63 -7.49 -5.37 7.46
N HIS A 64 -7.37 -5.39 8.78
CA HIS A 64 -8.00 -6.41 9.61
C HIS A 64 -8.30 -5.83 11.01
N PRO A 65 -9.44 -6.18 11.65
CA PRO A 65 -9.83 -5.62 12.96
C PRO A 65 -8.82 -5.87 14.09
N ALA A 66 -8.01 -6.93 14.00
CA ALA A 66 -6.98 -7.25 14.99
C ALA A 66 -5.70 -6.40 14.83
N VAL A 67 -5.60 -5.57 13.79
CA VAL A 67 -4.40 -4.78 13.47
C VAL A 67 -4.74 -3.29 13.50
N PRO A 68 -4.00 -2.45 14.23
CA PRO A 68 -4.31 -1.02 14.34
C PRO A 68 -4.03 -0.23 13.08
N PHE A 69 -3.13 -0.72 12.21
CA PHE A 69 -2.74 -0.06 10.98
C PHE A 69 -3.31 -0.76 9.76
N VAL A 70 -3.53 -0.01 8.70
CA VAL A 70 -3.85 -0.55 7.38
C VAL A 70 -2.61 -0.52 6.49
N LEU A 71 -2.52 -1.42 5.52
CA LEU A 71 -1.49 -1.38 4.49
C LEU A 71 -2.09 -0.79 3.21
N LEU A 72 -1.52 0.30 2.72
CA LEU A 72 -1.80 0.81 1.38
C LEU A 72 -1.12 -0.11 0.36
N ASP A 73 -1.88 -1.07 -0.13
CA ASP A 73 -1.40 -2.15 -0.99
C ASP A 73 -1.11 -1.65 -2.42
N SER A 74 -1.97 -0.78 -2.95
CA SER A 74 -1.80 -0.20 -4.28
C SER A 74 -2.35 1.21 -4.34
N LEU A 75 -1.68 2.08 -5.08
CA LEU A 75 -2.11 3.45 -5.33
C LEU A 75 -1.72 3.85 -6.75
N ALA A 76 -2.69 4.13 -7.62
CA ALA A 76 -2.46 4.57 -8.98
C ALA A 76 -3.35 5.75 -9.37
N MET A 77 -2.79 6.68 -10.14
CA MET A 77 -3.48 7.86 -10.66
C MET A 77 -3.48 7.85 -12.18
N GLU A 78 -4.62 8.16 -12.80
CA GLU A 78 -4.74 8.25 -14.26
C GLU A 78 -3.78 9.29 -14.85
N ARG A 79 -3.58 10.40 -14.14
CA ARG A 79 -2.66 11.47 -14.55
C ARG A 79 -1.65 11.76 -13.45
N LYS A 80 -0.38 11.74 -13.80
CA LYS A 80 0.72 12.08 -12.88
C LYS A 80 0.95 13.59 -12.87
N GLY A 81 1.42 14.12 -11.72
CA GLY A 81 1.91 15.50 -11.61
C GLY A 81 0.84 16.58 -11.37
N ASN A 82 -0.43 16.21 -11.21
CA ASN A 82 -1.55 17.14 -10.94
C ASN A 82 -2.00 17.23 -9.47
N GLY A 83 -1.25 16.59 -8.55
CA GLY A 83 -1.59 16.59 -7.12
C GLY A 83 -2.61 15.54 -6.68
N ALA A 84 -3.19 14.76 -7.60
CA ALA A 84 -4.20 13.75 -7.30
C ALA A 84 -3.72 12.70 -6.27
N GLY A 85 -2.49 12.20 -6.40
CA GLY A 85 -1.92 11.24 -5.46
C GLY A 85 -1.81 11.81 -4.03
N THR A 86 -1.40 13.06 -3.90
CA THR A 86 -1.34 13.75 -2.59
C THR A 86 -2.73 13.95 -2.00
N ALA A 87 -3.72 14.32 -2.84
CA ALA A 87 -5.11 14.43 -2.40
C ALA A 87 -5.67 13.07 -1.95
N CYS A 88 -5.40 12.00 -2.70
CA CYS A 88 -5.79 10.64 -2.33
C CYS A 88 -5.23 10.24 -0.97
N LEU A 89 -3.92 10.44 -0.72
CA LEU A 89 -3.31 10.16 0.59
C LEU A 89 -3.94 10.98 1.72
N ALA A 90 -4.26 12.25 1.48
CA ALA A 90 -4.92 13.09 2.48
C ALA A 90 -6.31 12.56 2.84
N LEU A 91 -7.08 12.12 1.86
CA LEU A 91 -8.40 11.50 2.08
C LEU A 91 -8.29 10.15 2.78
N LEU A 92 -7.35 9.29 2.38
CA LEU A 92 -7.10 8.00 3.04
C LEU A 92 -6.69 8.17 4.51
N LYS A 93 -5.93 9.22 4.84
CA LYS A 93 -5.57 9.54 6.22
C LYS A 93 -6.79 9.90 7.08
N ASN A 94 -7.78 10.55 6.51
CA ASN A 94 -9.05 10.84 7.21
C ASN A 94 -9.87 9.56 7.42
N GLU A 95 -9.84 8.64 6.45
CA GLU A 95 -10.52 7.35 6.52
C GLU A 95 -9.85 6.38 7.51
N TYR A 96 -8.52 6.42 7.60
CA TYR A 96 -7.70 5.53 8.43
C TYR A 96 -6.82 6.31 9.42
N PRO A 97 -7.41 7.04 10.39
CA PRO A 97 -6.67 7.93 11.29
C PRO A 97 -5.73 7.19 12.25
N GLN A 98 -5.93 5.88 12.47
CA GLN A 98 -5.06 5.06 13.31
C GLN A 98 -3.67 4.92 12.73
N GLY A 99 -3.56 4.80 11.39
CA GLY A 99 -2.30 4.78 10.69
C GLY A 99 -2.33 3.96 9.40
N ILE A 100 -1.47 4.38 8.48
CA ILE A 100 -1.32 3.78 7.16
C ILE A 100 0.13 3.37 6.99
N LEU A 101 0.36 2.10 6.72
CA LEU A 101 1.63 1.54 6.27
C LEU A 101 1.71 1.64 4.74
N ALA A 102 2.89 1.95 4.23
CA ALA A 102 3.19 1.91 2.80
C ALA A 102 4.53 1.21 2.59
N GLU A 103 4.57 0.29 1.65
CA GLU A 103 5.77 -0.40 1.22
C GLU A 103 6.25 0.21 -0.09
N VAL A 104 7.52 0.56 -0.14
CA VAL A 104 8.16 1.13 -1.32
C VAL A 104 9.40 0.32 -1.62
N GLU A 105 9.54 -0.16 -2.85
CA GLU A 105 10.73 -0.91 -3.26
C GLU A 105 12.00 -0.15 -2.92
N SER A 106 12.95 -0.85 -2.28
CA SER A 106 14.28 -0.30 -1.99
C SER A 106 15.06 -0.06 -3.29
N GLN A 107 15.98 0.91 -3.26
CA GLN A 107 16.92 1.10 -4.36
C GLN A 107 17.84 -0.13 -4.44
N ASP A 108 18.14 -0.56 -5.64
CA ASP A 108 18.97 -1.72 -5.91
C ASP A 108 20.11 -1.32 -6.89
N PRO A 109 21.37 -1.37 -6.46
CA PRO A 109 22.51 -0.99 -7.31
C PRO A 109 22.63 -1.81 -8.61
N GLU A 110 22.03 -3.00 -8.64
CA GLU A 110 22.03 -3.87 -9.82
C GLU A 110 20.98 -3.47 -10.87
N GLN A 111 20.01 -2.59 -10.47
CA GLN A 111 18.98 -2.09 -11.37
C GLN A 111 19.43 -0.85 -12.15
N PRO A 112 18.87 -0.62 -13.35
CA PRO A 112 19.14 0.59 -14.12
C PRO A 112 18.82 1.86 -13.32
N GLN A 113 19.59 2.93 -13.54
CA GLN A 113 19.43 4.21 -12.86
C GLN A 113 17.99 4.75 -12.97
N ALA A 114 17.34 4.60 -14.13
CA ALA A 114 15.96 5.06 -14.33
C ALA A 114 14.95 4.34 -13.39
N VAL A 115 15.18 3.06 -13.08
CA VAL A 115 14.37 2.30 -12.12
C VAL A 115 14.58 2.84 -10.71
N ASN A 116 15.84 3.03 -10.31
CA ASN A 116 16.18 3.59 -8.99
C ASN A 116 15.68 5.04 -8.82
N ASP A 117 15.68 5.83 -9.88
CA ASP A 117 15.11 7.19 -9.87
C ASP A 117 13.58 7.15 -9.66
N LEU A 118 12.89 6.16 -10.20
CA LEU A 118 11.45 5.97 -9.97
C LEU A 118 11.18 5.56 -8.52
N ARG A 119 11.95 4.60 -7.98
CA ARG A 119 11.86 4.17 -6.57
C ARG A 119 12.10 5.35 -5.62
N ARG A 120 13.15 6.14 -5.86
CA ARG A 120 13.42 7.35 -5.08
C ARG A 120 12.27 8.35 -5.11
N ARG A 121 11.66 8.60 -6.28
CA ARG A 121 10.50 9.50 -6.40
C ARG A 121 9.30 9.00 -5.60
N ARG A 122 9.08 7.67 -5.51
CA ARG A 122 8.02 7.08 -4.68
C ARG A 122 8.33 7.29 -3.19
N ILE A 123 9.56 7.04 -2.75
CA ILE A 123 10.01 7.33 -1.37
C ILE A 123 9.76 8.80 -1.02
N ASP A 124 10.25 9.71 -1.85
CA ASP A 124 10.08 11.16 -1.65
C ASP A 124 8.60 11.56 -1.63
N PHE A 125 7.74 10.90 -2.41
CA PHE A 125 6.31 11.15 -2.44
C PHE A 125 5.65 10.84 -1.09
N TYR A 126 5.91 9.68 -0.50
CA TYR A 126 5.38 9.32 0.81
C TYR A 126 5.94 10.22 1.92
N GLN A 127 7.23 10.52 1.89
CA GLN A 127 7.85 11.41 2.88
C GLN A 127 7.25 12.83 2.83
N ARG A 128 7.08 13.40 1.63
CA ARG A 128 6.39 14.70 1.47
C ARG A 128 4.94 14.66 1.94
N ALA A 129 4.30 13.53 1.85
CA ALA A 129 2.96 13.33 2.42
C ALA A 129 2.99 13.08 3.94
N GLY A 130 4.13 13.20 4.63
CA GLY A 130 4.26 13.07 6.08
C GLY A 130 4.33 11.62 6.58
N PHE A 131 4.60 10.65 5.72
CA PHE A 131 4.98 9.31 6.12
C PHE A 131 6.43 9.31 6.61
N VAL A 132 6.69 8.60 7.68
CA VAL A 132 8.02 8.49 8.28
C VAL A 132 8.58 7.10 7.99
N PRO A 133 9.82 6.98 7.49
CA PRO A 133 10.44 5.69 7.27
C PRO A 133 10.60 4.95 8.60
N CYS A 134 10.35 3.65 8.58
CA CYS A 134 10.64 2.74 9.68
C CYS A 134 12.02 2.10 9.44
N PRO A 135 12.89 2.00 10.47
CA PRO A 135 14.26 1.50 10.32
C PRO A 135 14.31 -0.02 10.29
N PHE A 136 13.48 -0.63 9.46
CA PHE A 136 13.55 -2.06 9.15
C PHE A 136 13.19 -2.28 7.68
N GLU A 137 13.70 -3.36 7.14
CA GLU A 137 13.43 -3.81 5.78
C GLU A 137 12.57 -5.07 5.83
N ASN A 138 11.79 -5.27 4.78
CA ASN A 138 11.07 -6.51 4.57
C ASN A 138 11.32 -7.03 3.15
N THR A 139 11.27 -8.34 3.01
CA THR A 139 11.34 -9.02 1.72
C THR A 139 10.03 -9.77 1.52
N ILE A 140 9.26 -9.36 0.53
CA ILE A 140 7.97 -9.95 0.18
C ILE A 140 8.06 -10.48 -1.25
N PHE A 141 7.84 -11.79 -1.45
CA PHE A 141 7.97 -12.44 -2.75
C PHE A 141 9.28 -12.10 -3.49
N ARG A 142 10.42 -12.04 -2.75
CA ARG A 142 11.76 -11.70 -3.23
C ARG A 142 11.97 -10.24 -3.62
N VAL A 143 11.01 -9.37 -3.37
CA VAL A 143 11.15 -7.92 -3.53
C VAL A 143 11.48 -7.30 -2.17
N ASN A 144 12.51 -6.46 -2.12
CA ASN A 144 12.90 -5.73 -0.91
C ASN A 144 12.17 -4.40 -0.85
N TYR A 145 11.51 -4.15 0.28
CA TYR A 145 10.75 -2.94 0.53
C TYR A 145 11.28 -2.17 1.73
N LEU A 146 11.25 -0.85 1.61
CA LEU A 146 11.31 0.10 2.72
C LEU A 146 9.90 0.35 3.23
N VAL A 147 9.72 0.29 4.53
CA VAL A 147 8.42 0.52 5.17
C VAL A 147 8.32 1.97 5.63
N HIS A 148 7.20 2.59 5.33
CA HIS A 148 6.84 3.94 5.78
C HIS A 148 5.54 3.87 6.57
N LEU A 149 5.46 4.60 7.67
CA LEU A 149 4.25 4.71 8.49
C LEU A 149 3.83 6.16 8.61
N TRP A 150 2.55 6.41 8.36
CA TRP A 150 1.86 7.61 8.81
C TRP A 150 0.85 7.23 9.90
N CYS A 151 0.78 7.99 10.98
CA CYS A 151 -0.24 7.89 12.02
C CYS A 151 -0.50 9.26 12.64
N LEU A 152 -1.72 9.49 13.13
CA LEU A 152 -2.12 10.76 13.71
C LEU A 152 -1.46 11.00 15.07
N ALA A 153 -1.42 9.97 15.91
CA ALA A 153 -0.84 10.05 17.25
C ALA A 153 0.64 9.62 17.24
N PRO A 154 1.50 10.27 18.03
CA PRO A 154 2.83 9.76 18.30
C PRO A 154 2.74 8.35 18.92
N LEU A 155 3.57 7.43 18.45
CA LEU A 155 3.62 6.06 18.93
C LEU A 155 4.97 5.77 19.58
N GLU A 156 4.96 5.23 20.79
CA GLU A 156 6.12 4.56 21.37
C GLU A 156 6.36 3.25 20.63
N HIS A 157 7.62 2.89 20.40
CA HIS A 157 8.01 1.67 19.67
C HIS A 157 7.29 1.50 18.32
N ARG A 158 7.09 2.61 17.60
CA ARG A 158 6.36 2.67 16.33
C ARG A 158 6.84 1.64 15.31
N GLU A 159 8.14 1.46 15.22
CA GLU A 159 8.78 0.56 14.26
C GLU A 159 8.41 -0.90 14.54
N ARG A 160 8.40 -1.29 15.80
CA ARG A 160 7.98 -2.64 16.22
C ARG A 160 6.50 -2.88 15.95
N GLN A 161 5.65 -1.91 16.27
CA GLN A 161 4.22 -1.99 16.00
C GLN A 161 3.94 -2.07 14.50
N ALA A 162 4.68 -1.33 13.67
CA ALA A 162 4.59 -1.39 12.22
C ALA A 162 5.00 -2.76 11.67
N ALA A 163 6.11 -3.32 12.15
CA ALA A 163 6.59 -4.64 11.75
C ALA A 163 5.57 -5.75 12.13
N GLN A 164 5.06 -5.73 13.37
CA GLN A 164 4.05 -6.68 13.83
C GLN A 164 2.74 -6.56 13.04
N ALA A 165 2.33 -5.35 12.71
CA ALA A 165 1.12 -5.11 11.91
C ALA A 165 1.26 -5.68 10.50
N LEU A 166 2.38 -5.42 9.81
CA LEU A 166 2.66 -5.99 8.50
C LEU A 166 2.69 -7.52 8.54
N ASP A 167 3.43 -8.08 9.47
CA ASP A 167 3.54 -9.53 9.65
C ASP A 167 2.16 -10.18 9.81
N THR A 168 1.33 -9.61 10.68
CA THR A 168 -0.04 -10.08 10.91
C THR A 168 -0.90 -9.96 9.66
N LEU A 169 -0.86 -8.83 8.95
CA LEU A 169 -1.63 -8.63 7.72
C LEU A 169 -1.24 -9.63 6.63
N TYR A 170 0.06 -9.90 6.46
CA TYR A 170 0.52 -10.91 5.51
C TYR A 170 0.15 -12.33 5.92
N ALA A 171 0.28 -12.66 7.20
CA ALA A 171 -0.11 -13.99 7.70
C ALA A 171 -1.61 -14.27 7.55
N LEU A 172 -2.46 -13.25 7.67
CA LEU A 172 -3.91 -13.39 7.54
C LEU A 172 -4.41 -13.47 6.09
N GLN A 173 -3.70 -12.86 5.15
CA GLN A 173 -4.13 -12.85 3.74
C GLN A 173 -3.57 -14.02 2.92
N LEU A 174 -2.52 -14.69 3.38
CA LEU A 174 -1.82 -15.73 2.62
C LEU A 174 -2.01 -17.11 3.27
N PRO A 175 -2.06 -18.19 2.48
CA PRO A 175 -1.90 -19.54 3.00
C PRO A 175 -0.57 -19.67 3.77
N GLU A 176 -0.56 -20.43 4.87
CA GLU A 176 0.57 -20.52 5.79
C GLU A 176 1.89 -20.93 5.09
N ASP A 177 1.81 -21.87 4.15
CA ASP A 177 2.99 -22.34 3.41
C ASP A 177 3.54 -21.27 2.43
N ILE A 178 2.67 -20.44 1.87
CA ILE A 178 3.04 -19.32 1.01
C ILE A 178 3.65 -18.19 1.85
N TYR A 179 3.00 -17.85 2.97
CA TYR A 179 3.50 -16.83 3.90
C TYR A 179 4.91 -17.18 4.38
N ARG A 180 5.13 -18.37 4.94
CA ARG A 180 6.43 -18.79 5.47
C ARG A 180 7.58 -18.79 4.45
N LYS A 181 7.26 -18.98 3.17
CA LYS A 181 8.27 -19.03 2.09
C LYS A 181 8.60 -17.67 1.49
N ASN A 182 7.70 -16.70 1.62
CA ASN A 182 7.79 -15.47 0.81
C ASN A 182 7.71 -14.17 1.61
N VAL A 183 7.46 -14.24 2.93
CA VAL A 183 7.36 -13.06 3.79
C VAL A 183 8.45 -13.10 4.85
N PHE A 184 9.34 -12.12 4.80
CA PHE A 184 10.45 -11.97 5.74
C PHE A 184 10.46 -10.53 6.25
N ILE A 185 9.97 -10.32 7.45
CA ILE A 185 9.92 -9.02 8.12
C ILE A 185 10.89 -9.09 9.29
N GLN A 186 11.89 -8.21 9.29
CA GLN A 186 12.89 -8.14 10.35
C GLN A 186 12.56 -6.92 11.24
N PRO A 187 11.87 -7.14 12.38
CA PRO A 187 11.64 -6.05 13.31
C PRO A 187 12.98 -5.54 13.85
N PRO A 188 13.06 -4.24 14.23
CA PRO A 188 14.26 -3.70 14.83
C PRO A 188 14.61 -4.47 16.13
N GLU A 189 15.89 -4.71 16.34
CA GLU A 189 16.42 -5.25 17.59
C GLU A 189 16.13 -4.29 18.76
N ASP A 190 16.03 -4.81 19.97
CA ASP A 190 15.80 -4.03 21.22
C ASP A 190 16.97 -3.14 21.59
#